data_a78a91bf6c779db76f50483ea2f69f89
#
_entry.id   a78a91bf6c779db76f50483ea2f69f89
#
_cell.length_a   1.000
_cell.length_b   1.000
_cell.length_c   1.000
_cell.angle_alpha   90.00
_cell.angle_beta   90.00
_cell.angle_gamma   90.00
#
_symmetry.space_group_name_H-M   'P 1'
#
loop_
_entity.id
_entity.type
_entity.pdbx_description
1 polymer ?
#
loop_
_entity_poly.entity_id
_entity_poly.type
_entity_poly.pdbx_seq_one_letter_code
_entity_poly.pdbx_strand_id
1 'polypeptide(L)'
;MYQNQNTALQGVKTMIRTTLQGGVFDTTMRYAARPYGKLVRARLGIALSGDEKGRVPKEVIPRLAAIELLHLATLIHDDLIDRSDSRRGKKALYQKFGDNKALLTGDYLYVKCFSLLKGEQELAEQFYKTISQLCSGEMREINNQHKPVSVAEYARTISGKTASLFSLCGAAAIQNYTEPERLRKLCRGIGVWFQLKDDIRDCTVLGDRRYSDFKNGVMTMPHICTLELYPWLKEEKSQDVLRYMDGGVAIARQITDKYESKLQSRIKKLPRQNAAAVNDIVNYIKSSS
;
A
#
# COMPACT_ATOMS: atom_id res chain seq x y z
N MET A 1 -24.24 -15.08 -3.06
CA MET A 1 -23.84 -15.88 -4.25
C MET A 1 -22.30 -15.86 -4.37
N TYR A 2 -21.66 -17.02 -4.59
CA TYR A 2 -20.20 -17.17 -4.63
C TYR A 2 -19.63 -17.21 -6.05
N GLN A 3 -18.35 -16.89 -6.23
CA GLN A 3 -17.63 -16.89 -7.51
C GLN A 3 -16.16 -17.29 -7.31
N ASN A 4 -15.45 -17.70 -8.36
CA ASN A 4 -14.01 -17.98 -8.25
C ASN A 4 -13.18 -16.68 -8.12
N GLN A 5 -11.92 -16.81 -7.68
CA GLN A 5 -11.04 -15.67 -7.42
C GLN A 5 -10.76 -14.80 -8.65
N ASN A 6 -10.62 -15.40 -9.84
CA ASN A 6 -10.39 -14.65 -11.07
C ASN A 6 -11.64 -13.83 -11.45
N THR A 7 -12.83 -14.41 -11.36
CA THR A 7 -14.10 -13.72 -11.56
C THR A 7 -14.27 -12.59 -10.54
N ALA A 8 -13.90 -12.83 -9.26
CA ALA A 8 -13.94 -11.82 -8.22
C ALA A 8 -13.04 -10.62 -8.56
N LEU A 9 -11.81 -10.87 -9.01
CA LEU A 9 -10.89 -9.80 -9.41
C LEU A 9 -11.39 -9.01 -10.62
N GLN A 10 -12.00 -9.67 -11.60
CA GLN A 10 -12.66 -8.97 -12.72
C GLN A 10 -13.86 -8.16 -12.25
N GLY A 11 -14.63 -8.68 -11.28
CA GLY A 11 -15.73 -7.96 -10.63
C GLY A 11 -15.24 -6.66 -9.98
N VAL A 12 -14.11 -6.70 -9.22
CA VAL A 12 -13.50 -5.52 -8.62
C VAL A 12 -13.10 -4.50 -9.70
N LYS A 13 -12.41 -4.93 -10.77
CA LYS A 13 -12.04 -4.03 -11.88
C LYS A 13 -13.25 -3.39 -12.55
N THR A 14 -14.31 -4.16 -12.76
CA THR A 14 -15.56 -3.67 -13.35
C THR A 14 -16.23 -2.65 -12.42
N MET A 15 -16.31 -2.95 -11.11
CA MET A 15 -16.85 -2.05 -10.10
C MET A 15 -16.09 -0.72 -10.06
N ILE A 16 -14.75 -0.76 -10.03
CA ILE A 16 -13.92 0.45 -10.11
C ILE A 16 -14.27 1.23 -11.39
N ARG A 17 -14.27 0.58 -12.55
CA ARG A 17 -14.55 1.24 -13.83
C ARG A 17 -15.91 1.92 -13.86
N THR A 18 -16.96 1.25 -13.40
CA THR A 18 -18.32 1.81 -13.39
C THR A 18 -18.46 2.95 -12.38
N THR A 19 -17.84 2.84 -11.21
CA THR A 19 -17.83 3.88 -10.18
C THR A 19 -17.14 5.17 -10.64
N LEU A 20 -16.15 5.06 -11.54
CA LEU A 20 -15.40 6.18 -12.08
C LEU A 20 -16.04 6.82 -13.33
N GLN A 21 -17.20 6.34 -13.78
CA GLN A 21 -17.88 6.90 -14.95
C GLN A 21 -18.84 8.03 -14.58
N GLY A 22 -18.93 9.00 -15.49
CA GLY A 22 -19.89 10.10 -15.44
C GLY A 22 -19.46 11.30 -14.58
N GLY A 23 -20.12 12.42 -14.86
CA GLY A 23 -19.90 13.68 -14.16
C GLY A 23 -18.63 14.43 -14.57
N VAL A 24 -18.38 15.55 -13.90
CA VAL A 24 -17.27 16.48 -14.21
C VAL A 24 -15.88 15.89 -13.98
N PHE A 25 -15.76 14.85 -13.16
CA PHE A 25 -14.50 14.17 -12.84
C PHE A 25 -14.18 12.97 -13.76
N ASP A 26 -15.06 12.61 -14.68
CA ASP A 26 -14.94 11.39 -15.50
C ASP A 26 -13.56 11.28 -16.18
N THR A 27 -13.10 12.35 -16.82
CA THR A 27 -11.81 12.36 -17.54
C THR A 27 -10.61 12.17 -16.61
N THR A 28 -10.55 12.89 -15.48
CA THR A 28 -9.43 12.82 -14.54
C THR A 28 -9.40 11.49 -13.80
N MET A 29 -10.56 10.98 -13.35
CA MET A 29 -10.65 9.70 -12.67
C MET A 29 -10.27 8.53 -13.59
N ARG A 30 -10.77 8.50 -14.83
CA ARG A 30 -10.38 7.46 -15.81
C ARG A 30 -8.91 7.52 -16.17
N TYR A 31 -8.33 8.71 -16.25
CA TYR A 31 -6.91 8.87 -16.47
C TYR A 31 -6.11 8.31 -15.28
N ALA A 32 -6.47 8.65 -14.05
CA ALA A 32 -5.78 8.19 -12.85
C ALA A 32 -5.84 6.66 -12.68
N ALA A 33 -6.99 6.06 -12.98
CA ALA A 33 -7.20 4.62 -12.79
C ALA A 33 -6.46 3.74 -13.81
N ARG A 34 -6.01 4.27 -14.94
CA ARG A 34 -5.38 3.47 -16.01
C ARG A 34 -3.91 3.85 -16.23
N PRO A 35 -3.01 2.84 -16.46
CA PRO A 35 -3.28 1.41 -16.33
C PRO A 35 -3.59 1.03 -14.90
N TYR A 36 -4.46 0.03 -14.71
CA TYR A 36 -4.68 -0.53 -13.39
C TYR A 36 -3.37 -1.03 -12.82
N GLY A 37 -3.12 -0.74 -11.54
CA GLY A 37 -1.98 -1.31 -10.83
C GLY A 37 -2.13 -2.82 -10.64
N LYS A 38 -1.20 -3.39 -9.87
CA LYS A 38 -1.18 -4.81 -9.53
C LYS A 38 -2.40 -5.29 -8.73
N LEU A 39 -3.20 -4.36 -8.17
CA LEU A 39 -4.38 -4.62 -7.33
C LEU A 39 -4.06 -5.57 -6.16
N VAL A 40 -2.92 -5.39 -5.54
CA VAL A 40 -2.41 -6.28 -4.48
C VAL A 40 -3.37 -6.36 -3.30
N ARG A 41 -4.01 -5.24 -2.94
CA ARG A 41 -4.95 -5.16 -1.83
C ARG A 41 -6.23 -5.93 -2.13
N ALA A 42 -6.77 -5.75 -3.33
CA ALA A 42 -7.93 -6.52 -3.78
C ALA A 42 -7.62 -8.02 -3.85
N ARG A 43 -6.44 -8.40 -4.38
CA ARG A 43 -6.01 -9.80 -4.42
C ARG A 43 -5.90 -10.41 -3.01
N LEU A 44 -5.31 -9.68 -2.07
CA LEU A 44 -5.22 -10.12 -0.68
C LEU A 44 -6.61 -10.31 -0.06
N GLY A 45 -7.50 -9.34 -0.22
CA GLY A 45 -8.88 -9.45 0.28
C GLY A 45 -9.63 -10.62 -0.34
N ILE A 46 -9.47 -10.89 -1.64
CA ILE A 46 -10.04 -12.05 -2.34
C ILE A 46 -9.48 -13.36 -1.74
N ALA A 47 -8.16 -13.46 -1.55
CA ALA A 47 -7.52 -14.63 -0.97
C ALA A 47 -8.02 -14.94 0.44
N LEU A 48 -8.28 -13.91 1.23
CA LEU A 48 -8.80 -14.03 2.60
C LEU A 48 -10.30 -14.35 2.65
N SER A 49 -11.07 -13.95 1.64
CA SER A 49 -12.53 -14.12 1.60
C SER A 49 -13.00 -15.45 1.02
N GLY A 50 -12.07 -16.28 0.51
CA GLY A 50 -12.40 -17.59 -0.07
C GLY A 50 -12.90 -18.58 1.00
N ASP A 51 -14.00 -19.31 0.67
CA ASP A 51 -14.44 -20.45 1.45
C ASP A 51 -13.52 -21.68 1.22
N GLU A 52 -13.83 -22.83 1.84
CA GLU A 52 -13.04 -24.07 1.71
C GLU A 52 -12.88 -24.55 0.25
N LYS A 53 -13.76 -24.14 -0.65
CA LYS A 53 -13.70 -24.42 -2.10
C LYS A 53 -13.07 -23.29 -2.90
N GLY A 54 -12.51 -22.24 -2.25
CA GLY A 54 -11.91 -21.06 -2.88
C GLY A 54 -12.92 -20.11 -3.51
N ARG A 55 -14.20 -20.24 -3.16
CA ARG A 55 -15.25 -19.40 -3.69
C ARG A 55 -15.39 -18.13 -2.86
N VAL A 56 -15.47 -16.97 -3.52
CA VAL A 56 -15.50 -15.64 -2.93
C VAL A 56 -16.92 -15.09 -2.91
N PRO A 57 -17.43 -14.57 -1.79
CA PRO A 57 -18.73 -13.92 -1.71
C PRO A 57 -18.78 -12.66 -2.59
N LYS A 58 -19.90 -12.41 -3.28
CA LYS A 58 -20.06 -11.23 -4.14
C LYS A 58 -20.05 -9.92 -3.36
N GLU A 59 -20.48 -9.95 -2.11
CA GLU A 59 -20.54 -8.81 -1.20
C GLU A 59 -19.17 -8.20 -0.91
N VAL A 60 -18.10 -8.98 -1.09
CA VAL A 60 -16.72 -8.50 -0.91
C VAL A 60 -16.27 -7.57 -2.06
N ILE A 61 -16.87 -7.68 -3.25
CA ILE A 61 -16.45 -6.92 -4.43
C ILE A 61 -16.51 -5.40 -4.21
N PRO A 62 -17.64 -4.79 -3.79
CA PRO A 62 -17.69 -3.36 -3.53
C PRO A 62 -16.72 -2.92 -2.43
N ARG A 63 -16.52 -3.72 -1.39
CA ARG A 63 -15.57 -3.45 -0.30
C ARG A 63 -14.13 -3.36 -0.82
N LEU A 64 -13.73 -4.31 -1.66
CA LEU A 64 -12.38 -4.33 -2.25
C LEU A 64 -12.19 -3.24 -3.31
N ALA A 65 -13.23 -2.93 -4.08
CA ALA A 65 -13.22 -1.80 -5.00
C ALA A 65 -13.04 -0.47 -4.23
N ALA A 66 -13.72 -0.30 -3.09
CA ALA A 66 -13.56 0.88 -2.23
C ALA A 66 -12.12 1.00 -1.71
N ILE A 67 -11.48 -0.11 -1.29
CA ILE A 67 -10.07 -0.11 -0.85
C ILE A 67 -9.13 0.33 -1.98
N GLU A 68 -9.31 -0.17 -3.20
CA GLU A 68 -8.46 0.21 -4.34
C GLU A 68 -8.72 1.66 -4.79
N LEU A 69 -9.96 2.18 -4.67
CA LEU A 69 -10.26 3.60 -4.93
C LEU A 69 -9.64 4.50 -3.87
N LEU A 70 -9.69 4.10 -2.58
CA LEU A 70 -9.00 4.79 -1.52
C LEU A 70 -7.49 4.85 -1.79
N HIS A 71 -6.89 3.73 -2.18
CA HIS A 71 -5.48 3.69 -2.57
C HIS A 71 -5.18 4.59 -3.79
N LEU A 72 -6.08 4.65 -4.77
CA LEU A 72 -5.92 5.54 -5.91
C LEU A 72 -5.94 7.02 -5.49
N ALA A 73 -6.82 7.39 -4.55
CA ALA A 73 -6.86 8.73 -3.98
C ALA A 73 -5.54 9.10 -3.30
N THR A 74 -5.00 8.21 -2.46
CA THR A 74 -3.69 8.48 -1.81
C THR A 74 -2.59 8.67 -2.83
N LEU A 75 -2.51 7.82 -3.88
CA LEU A 75 -1.49 7.97 -4.92
C LEU A 75 -1.56 9.29 -5.67
N ILE A 76 -2.77 9.86 -5.86
CA ILE A 76 -2.93 11.17 -6.51
C ILE A 76 -2.42 12.29 -5.59
N HIS A 77 -2.75 12.23 -4.31
CA HIS A 77 -2.29 13.21 -3.32
C HIS A 77 -0.79 13.10 -3.08
N ASP A 78 -0.26 11.87 -2.94
CA ASP A 78 1.19 11.62 -2.81
C ASP A 78 1.96 12.20 -4.01
N ASP A 79 1.52 11.93 -5.26
CA ASP A 79 2.15 12.48 -6.46
C ASP A 79 2.18 14.03 -6.45
N LEU A 80 1.12 14.65 -5.93
CA LEU A 80 1.02 16.11 -5.83
C LEU A 80 1.94 16.67 -4.73
N ILE A 81 1.99 16.01 -3.58
CA ILE A 81 2.83 16.40 -2.43
C ILE A 81 4.31 16.23 -2.78
N ASP A 82 4.68 15.07 -3.32
CA ASP A 82 6.06 14.71 -3.65
C ASP A 82 6.55 15.34 -4.96
N ARG A 83 5.69 16.05 -5.69
CA ARG A 83 5.97 16.59 -7.03
C ARG A 83 6.49 15.54 -8.00
N SER A 84 5.96 14.33 -7.92
CA SER A 84 6.35 13.20 -8.77
C SER A 84 5.96 13.43 -10.23
N ASP A 85 6.90 13.39 -11.18
CA ASP A 85 6.62 13.68 -12.59
C ASP A 85 5.75 12.62 -13.25
N SER A 86 5.87 11.37 -12.81
CA SER A 86 5.21 10.25 -13.47
C SER A 86 4.68 9.18 -12.51
N ARG A 87 3.59 8.54 -12.92
CA ARG A 87 2.99 7.39 -12.24
C ARG A 87 2.67 6.29 -13.25
N ARG A 88 3.20 5.08 -13.04
CA ARG A 88 2.94 3.90 -13.90
C ARG A 88 3.21 4.18 -15.39
N GLY A 89 4.32 4.85 -15.69
CA GLY A 89 4.76 5.15 -17.06
C GLY A 89 4.00 6.27 -17.77
N LYS A 90 3.17 7.03 -17.04
CA LYS A 90 2.48 8.23 -17.53
C LYS A 90 2.82 9.43 -16.67
N LYS A 91 2.55 10.65 -17.18
CA LYS A 91 2.60 11.86 -16.37
C LYS A 91 1.67 11.72 -15.15
N ALA A 92 2.12 12.17 -13.98
CA ALA A 92 1.25 12.28 -12.81
C ALA A 92 0.00 13.12 -13.14
N LEU A 93 -1.08 12.92 -12.38
CA LEU A 93 -2.36 13.57 -12.69
C LEU A 93 -2.21 15.11 -12.68
N TYR A 94 -1.51 15.67 -11.69
CA TYR A 94 -1.29 17.09 -11.56
C TYR A 94 -0.43 17.66 -12.71
N GLN A 95 0.53 16.89 -13.20
CA GLN A 95 1.36 17.28 -14.35
C GLN A 95 0.55 17.40 -15.65
N LYS A 96 -0.54 16.64 -15.75
CA LYS A 96 -1.39 16.64 -16.96
C LYS A 96 -2.56 17.59 -16.89
N PHE A 97 -3.16 17.75 -15.72
CA PHE A 97 -4.44 18.47 -15.56
C PHE A 97 -4.36 19.65 -14.60
N GLY A 98 -3.21 19.87 -13.95
CA GLY A 98 -2.98 20.91 -12.94
C GLY A 98 -3.31 20.46 -11.51
N ASP A 99 -2.70 21.15 -10.54
CA ASP A 99 -2.76 20.87 -9.11
C ASP A 99 -4.21 20.79 -8.58
N ASN A 100 -5.01 21.82 -8.90
CA ASN A 100 -6.39 21.90 -8.40
C ASN A 100 -7.26 20.72 -8.84
N LYS A 101 -7.11 20.27 -10.10
CA LYS A 101 -7.87 19.12 -10.59
C LYS A 101 -7.38 17.81 -9.97
N ALA A 102 -6.09 17.70 -9.70
CA ALA A 102 -5.53 16.54 -9.02
C ALA A 102 -6.06 16.45 -7.58
N LEU A 103 -5.96 17.54 -6.81
CA LEU A 103 -6.47 17.63 -5.45
C LEU A 103 -7.95 17.23 -5.38
N LEU A 104 -8.81 17.90 -6.14
CA LEU A 104 -10.24 17.64 -6.14
C LEU A 104 -10.60 16.25 -6.66
N THR A 105 -9.81 15.67 -7.57
CA THR A 105 -10.03 14.28 -8.02
C THR A 105 -9.74 13.28 -6.90
N GLY A 106 -8.68 13.48 -6.12
CA GLY A 106 -8.38 12.67 -4.95
C GLY A 106 -9.48 12.76 -3.90
N ASP A 107 -9.94 13.98 -3.55
CA ASP A 107 -11.03 14.19 -2.60
C ASP A 107 -12.33 13.51 -3.06
N TYR A 108 -12.66 13.64 -4.33
CA TYR A 108 -13.87 13.01 -4.88
C TYR A 108 -13.80 11.48 -4.86
N LEU A 109 -12.61 10.90 -5.01
CA LEU A 109 -12.41 9.46 -4.86
C LEU A 109 -12.71 8.96 -3.44
N TYR A 110 -12.43 9.75 -2.39
CA TYR A 110 -12.88 9.41 -1.02
C TYR A 110 -14.40 9.30 -0.93
N VAL A 111 -15.13 10.25 -1.54
CA VAL A 111 -16.60 10.19 -1.60
C VAL A 111 -17.08 8.93 -2.33
N LYS A 112 -16.42 8.58 -3.46
CA LYS A 112 -16.73 7.35 -4.22
C LYS A 112 -16.46 6.08 -3.40
N CYS A 113 -15.42 6.04 -2.58
CA CYS A 113 -15.16 4.91 -1.68
C CYS A 113 -16.35 4.68 -0.74
N PHE A 114 -16.82 5.72 -0.05
CA PHE A 114 -17.92 5.61 0.89
C PHE A 114 -19.26 5.27 0.19
N SER A 115 -19.46 5.71 -1.05
CA SER A 115 -20.66 5.33 -1.80
C SER A 115 -20.78 3.82 -2.05
N LEU A 116 -19.64 3.11 -2.13
CA LEU A 116 -19.57 1.65 -2.26
C LEU A 116 -19.78 0.91 -0.93
N LEU A 117 -19.67 1.60 0.20
CA LEU A 117 -19.84 1.04 1.56
C LEU A 117 -21.24 1.31 2.14
N LYS A 118 -22.21 1.71 1.31
CA LYS A 118 -23.58 2.00 1.76
C LYS A 118 -24.18 0.80 2.49
N GLY A 119 -24.61 1.01 3.74
CA GLY A 119 -25.14 -0.05 4.62
C GLY A 119 -24.08 -0.83 5.41
N GLU A 120 -22.80 -0.53 5.25
CA GLU A 120 -21.66 -1.20 5.91
C GLU A 120 -21.04 -0.31 6.98
N GLN A 121 -21.81 0.06 8.00
CA GLN A 121 -21.40 1.09 8.99
C GLN A 121 -20.09 0.74 9.69
N GLU A 122 -19.91 -0.50 10.16
CA GLU A 122 -18.69 -0.93 10.84
C GLU A 122 -17.45 -0.85 9.93
N LEU A 123 -17.61 -1.25 8.66
CA LEU A 123 -16.52 -1.16 7.68
C LEU A 123 -16.22 0.30 7.34
N ALA A 124 -17.23 1.15 7.20
CA ALA A 124 -17.05 2.59 6.97
C ALA A 124 -16.25 3.23 8.12
N GLU A 125 -16.50 2.85 9.38
CA GLU A 125 -15.69 3.29 10.52
C GLU A 125 -14.21 2.87 10.39
N GLN A 126 -13.94 1.65 9.90
CA GLN A 126 -12.56 1.22 9.66
C GLN A 126 -11.90 2.07 8.55
N PHE A 127 -12.65 2.47 7.51
CA PHE A 127 -12.17 3.40 6.49
C PHE A 127 -11.83 4.77 7.09
N TYR A 128 -12.69 5.37 7.91
CA TYR A 128 -12.38 6.65 8.58
C TYR A 128 -11.10 6.57 9.42
N LYS A 129 -10.98 5.52 10.25
CA LYS A 129 -9.77 5.28 11.06
C LYS A 129 -8.54 5.12 10.18
N THR A 130 -8.66 4.43 9.05
CA THR A 130 -7.56 4.20 8.11
C THR A 130 -7.16 5.50 7.41
N ILE A 131 -8.10 6.32 6.93
CA ILE A 131 -7.81 7.61 6.32
C ILE A 131 -7.07 8.51 7.31
N SER A 132 -7.53 8.58 8.56
CA SER A 132 -6.83 9.33 9.63
C SER A 132 -5.39 8.82 9.84
N GLN A 133 -5.17 7.49 9.79
CA GLN A 133 -3.83 6.91 9.92
C GLN A 133 -2.96 7.21 8.70
N LEU A 134 -3.52 7.18 7.47
CA LEU A 134 -2.83 7.54 6.24
C LEU A 134 -2.36 9.00 6.30
N CYS A 135 -3.25 9.94 6.61
CA CYS A 135 -2.90 11.37 6.75
C CYS A 135 -1.84 11.59 7.84
N SER A 136 -1.96 10.89 8.99
CA SER A 136 -0.98 11.00 10.06
C SER A 136 0.37 10.41 9.68
N GLY A 137 0.40 9.31 8.91
CA GLY A 137 1.61 8.70 8.38
C GLY A 137 2.32 9.62 7.40
N GLU A 138 1.57 10.21 6.47
CA GLU A 138 2.07 11.18 5.49
C GLU A 138 2.64 12.44 6.17
N MET A 139 1.90 13.00 7.12
CA MET A 139 2.36 14.17 7.88
C MET A 139 3.65 13.88 8.67
N ARG A 140 3.81 12.66 9.21
CA ARG A 140 5.06 12.24 9.87
C ARG A 140 6.21 12.18 8.88
N GLU A 141 5.99 11.65 7.69
CA GLU A 141 7.01 11.58 6.65
C GLU A 141 7.46 12.99 6.25
N ILE A 142 6.53 13.90 5.97
CA ILE A 142 6.82 15.30 5.64
C ILE A 142 7.61 15.99 6.76
N ASN A 143 7.20 15.82 8.03
CA ASN A 143 7.88 16.43 9.17
C ASN A 143 9.31 15.88 9.40
N ASN A 144 9.57 14.68 8.90
CA ASN A 144 10.84 13.97 9.04
C ASN A 144 11.73 14.05 7.79
N GLN A 145 11.27 14.70 6.72
CA GLN A 145 12.08 14.88 5.51
C GLN A 145 13.42 15.54 5.82
N HIS A 146 14.47 15.02 5.20
CA HIS A 146 15.86 15.48 5.37
C HIS A 146 16.40 15.38 6.81
N LYS A 147 15.78 14.58 7.67
CA LYS A 147 16.22 14.37 9.06
C LYS A 147 16.51 12.90 9.32
N PRO A 148 17.54 12.56 10.10
CA PRO A 148 17.70 11.19 10.60
C PRO A 148 16.49 10.79 11.45
N VAL A 149 15.94 9.61 11.20
CA VAL A 149 14.81 9.06 11.98
C VAL A 149 15.21 7.74 12.64
N SER A 150 14.61 7.46 13.79
CA SER A 150 14.78 6.16 14.45
C SER A 150 13.98 5.07 13.76
N VAL A 151 14.37 3.79 13.93
CA VAL A 151 13.59 2.62 13.48
C VAL A 151 12.15 2.67 14.02
N ALA A 152 11.95 3.15 15.26
CA ALA A 152 10.63 3.27 15.87
C ALA A 152 9.75 4.32 15.15
N GLU A 153 10.33 5.47 14.77
CA GLU A 153 9.57 6.50 14.04
C GLU A 153 9.28 6.06 12.60
N TYR A 154 10.25 5.45 11.91
CA TYR A 154 10.02 4.82 10.62
C TYR A 154 8.87 3.79 10.68
N ALA A 155 8.88 2.90 11.69
CA ALA A 155 7.83 1.90 11.87
C ALA A 155 6.44 2.52 12.08
N ARG A 156 6.35 3.66 12.80
CA ARG A 156 5.09 4.41 12.96
C ARG A 156 4.62 5.01 11.62
N THR A 157 5.53 5.60 10.85
CA THR A 157 5.26 6.21 9.55
C THR A 157 4.70 5.16 8.58
N ILE A 158 5.41 4.03 8.35
CA ILE A 158 4.95 3.00 7.42
C ILE A 158 3.71 2.26 7.91
N SER A 159 3.52 2.14 9.23
CA SER A 159 2.30 1.58 9.80
C SER A 159 1.07 2.43 9.48
N GLY A 160 1.21 3.76 9.48
CA GLY A 160 0.17 4.70 9.05
C GLY A 160 0.03 4.75 7.53
N LYS A 161 1.08 5.14 6.82
CA LYS A 161 1.06 5.44 5.38
C LYS A 161 0.76 4.20 4.51
N THR A 162 1.32 3.04 4.84
CA THR A 162 1.20 1.84 4.00
C THR A 162 0.37 0.73 4.66
N ALA A 163 0.73 0.31 5.87
CA ALA A 163 0.18 -0.91 6.45
C ALA A 163 -1.28 -0.77 6.94
N SER A 164 -1.73 0.45 7.25
CA SER A 164 -3.12 0.73 7.61
C SER A 164 -4.09 0.32 6.49
N LEU A 165 -3.75 0.63 5.25
CA LEU A 165 -4.58 0.29 4.09
C LEU A 165 -4.62 -1.23 3.82
N PHE A 166 -3.52 -1.95 4.07
CA PHE A 166 -3.54 -3.42 4.04
C PHE A 166 -4.44 -4.00 5.14
N SER A 167 -4.49 -3.37 6.32
CA SER A 167 -5.38 -3.80 7.41
C SER A 167 -6.86 -3.80 6.99
N LEU A 168 -7.29 -2.89 6.11
CA LEU A 168 -8.65 -2.87 5.54
C LEU A 168 -8.97 -4.13 4.73
N CYS A 169 -7.99 -4.78 4.10
CA CYS A 169 -8.23 -6.05 3.40
C CYS A 169 -8.73 -7.14 4.37
N GLY A 170 -8.16 -7.17 5.59
CA GLY A 170 -8.65 -8.03 6.65
C GLY A 170 -10.05 -7.63 7.13
N ALA A 171 -10.32 -6.35 7.29
CA ALA A 171 -11.64 -5.86 7.67
C ALA A 171 -12.72 -6.21 6.62
N ALA A 172 -12.41 -6.11 5.34
CA ALA A 172 -13.32 -6.46 4.24
C ALA A 172 -13.66 -7.96 4.20
N ALA A 173 -12.75 -8.82 4.66
CA ALA A 173 -12.86 -10.28 4.62
C ALA A 173 -13.48 -10.91 5.88
N ILE A 174 -13.84 -10.12 6.88
CA ILE A 174 -14.20 -10.57 8.26
C ILE A 174 -15.33 -11.60 8.34
N GLN A 175 -16.26 -11.64 7.38
CA GLN A 175 -17.44 -12.52 7.45
C GLN A 175 -17.14 -14.01 7.67
N ASN A 176 -15.90 -14.45 7.40
CA ASN A 176 -15.48 -15.86 7.50
C ASN A 176 -14.54 -16.16 8.68
N TYR A 177 -14.31 -15.20 9.58
CA TYR A 177 -13.32 -15.34 10.64
C TYR A 177 -13.88 -15.07 12.03
N THR A 178 -13.56 -15.97 12.96
CA THR A 178 -13.93 -15.82 14.39
C THR A 178 -13.08 -14.78 15.13
N GLU A 179 -11.88 -14.48 14.59
CA GLU A 179 -10.92 -13.53 15.18
C GLU A 179 -10.58 -12.37 14.22
N PRO A 180 -11.50 -11.42 14.00
CA PRO A 180 -11.33 -10.34 13.03
C PRO A 180 -10.09 -9.47 13.29
N GLU A 181 -9.78 -9.20 14.54
CA GLU A 181 -8.62 -8.38 14.93
C GLU A 181 -7.30 -9.06 14.59
N ARG A 182 -7.22 -10.37 14.72
CA ARG A 182 -6.05 -11.15 14.33
C ARG A 182 -5.81 -11.10 12.83
N LEU A 183 -6.89 -11.15 12.03
CA LEU A 183 -6.81 -11.04 10.58
C LEU A 183 -6.33 -9.64 10.16
N ARG A 184 -6.87 -8.58 10.76
CA ARG A 184 -6.42 -7.21 10.51
C ARG A 184 -4.93 -7.02 10.87
N LYS A 185 -4.47 -7.57 12.01
CA LYS A 185 -3.06 -7.55 12.41
C LYS A 185 -2.16 -8.31 11.44
N LEU A 186 -2.63 -9.44 10.88
CA LEU A 186 -1.90 -10.17 9.84
C LEU A 186 -1.75 -9.31 8.58
N CYS A 187 -2.84 -8.74 8.08
CA CYS A 187 -2.83 -7.89 6.90
C CYS A 187 -1.94 -6.65 7.09
N ARG A 188 -2.01 -6.01 8.27
CA ARG A 188 -1.09 -4.92 8.63
C ARG A 188 0.37 -5.39 8.57
N GLY A 189 0.67 -6.59 9.07
CA GLY A 189 2.00 -7.18 8.97
C GLY A 189 2.46 -7.40 7.53
N ILE A 190 1.56 -7.84 6.64
CA ILE A 190 1.84 -7.96 5.21
C ILE A 190 2.17 -6.58 4.62
N GLY A 191 1.45 -5.52 5.01
CA GLY A 191 1.70 -4.15 4.57
C GLY A 191 3.06 -3.61 5.02
N VAL A 192 3.48 -3.87 6.26
CA VAL A 192 4.82 -3.53 6.76
C VAL A 192 5.89 -4.26 5.95
N TRP A 193 5.73 -5.57 5.76
CA TRP A 193 6.67 -6.36 4.98
C TRP A 193 6.75 -5.89 3.51
N PHE A 194 5.61 -5.53 2.93
CA PHE A 194 5.54 -4.97 1.57
C PHE A 194 6.39 -3.70 1.46
N GLN A 195 6.26 -2.78 2.43
CA GLN A 195 7.05 -1.54 2.43
C GLN A 195 8.55 -1.82 2.59
N LEU A 196 8.94 -2.70 3.52
CA LEU A 196 10.35 -3.08 3.69
C LEU A 196 10.96 -3.63 2.38
N LYS A 197 10.19 -4.42 1.62
CA LYS A 197 10.62 -4.93 0.30
C LYS A 197 10.72 -3.82 -0.73
N ASP A 198 9.79 -2.87 -0.72
CA ASP A 198 9.77 -1.73 -1.64
C ASP A 198 10.98 -0.81 -1.39
N ASP A 199 11.28 -0.50 -0.13
CA ASP A 199 12.45 0.29 0.29
C ASP A 199 13.77 -0.34 -0.21
N ILE A 200 13.92 -1.66 -0.05
CA ILE A 200 15.11 -2.39 -0.53
C ILE A 200 15.20 -2.33 -2.05
N ARG A 201 14.07 -2.49 -2.75
CA ARG A 201 14.01 -2.42 -4.21
C ARG A 201 14.43 -1.04 -4.71
N ASP A 202 13.96 0.05 -4.09
CA ASP A 202 14.34 1.41 -4.46
C ASP A 202 15.85 1.62 -4.42
N CYS A 203 16.53 0.99 -3.45
CA CYS A 203 17.99 1.04 -3.33
C CYS A 203 18.74 0.11 -4.30
N THR A 204 18.07 -0.87 -4.93
CA THR A 204 18.71 -1.90 -5.75
C THR A 204 18.42 -1.78 -7.25
N VAL A 205 17.39 -1.02 -7.64
CA VAL A 205 17.10 -0.74 -9.05
C VAL A 205 18.21 0.10 -9.66
N LEU A 206 18.66 -0.29 -10.86
CA LEU A 206 19.69 0.47 -11.60
C LEU A 206 19.08 1.70 -12.27
N GLY A 207 19.90 2.75 -12.44
CA GLY A 207 19.54 3.97 -13.16
C GLY A 207 19.04 5.11 -12.27
N ASP A 208 18.39 6.09 -12.90
CA ASP A 208 18.00 7.39 -12.28
C ASP A 208 17.06 7.29 -11.08
N ARG A 209 16.37 6.17 -10.93
CA ARG A 209 15.45 5.92 -9.80
C ARG A 209 16.14 5.37 -8.55
N ARG A 210 17.40 4.99 -8.66
CA ARG A 210 18.15 4.49 -7.51
C ARG A 210 18.24 5.59 -6.46
N TYR A 211 17.84 5.24 -5.24
CA TYR A 211 17.80 6.16 -4.09
C TYR A 211 16.86 7.36 -4.27
N SER A 212 15.78 7.23 -5.05
CA SER A 212 14.83 8.34 -5.26
C SER A 212 14.26 8.88 -3.95
N ASP A 213 13.87 8.01 -3.04
CA ASP A 213 13.32 8.38 -1.72
C ASP A 213 14.34 9.20 -0.92
N PHE A 214 15.60 8.77 -0.90
CA PHE A 214 16.65 9.50 -0.20
C PHE A 214 16.91 10.90 -0.79
N LYS A 215 16.92 11.00 -2.10
CA LYS A 215 17.06 12.30 -2.79
C LYS A 215 15.91 13.25 -2.44
N ASN A 216 14.73 12.72 -2.19
CA ASN A 216 13.54 13.47 -1.74
C ASN A 216 13.50 13.67 -0.22
N GLY A 217 14.56 13.26 0.51
CA GLY A 217 14.65 13.43 1.96
C GLY A 217 13.90 12.38 2.77
N VAL A 218 13.37 11.33 2.12
CA VAL A 218 12.64 10.24 2.80
C VAL A 218 13.63 9.20 3.32
N MET A 219 13.60 8.95 4.63
CA MET A 219 14.44 7.95 5.29
C MET A 219 13.77 6.58 5.28
N THR A 220 14.24 5.68 4.41
CA THR A 220 13.80 4.29 4.34
C THR A 220 14.65 3.37 5.22
N MET A 221 14.23 2.11 5.41
CA MET A 221 14.97 1.17 6.27
C MET A 221 16.43 1.01 5.86
N PRO A 222 16.84 0.87 4.57
CA PRO A 222 18.23 0.82 4.18
C PRO A 222 19.05 2.07 4.61
N HIS A 223 18.46 3.27 4.52
CA HIS A 223 19.12 4.52 4.94
C HIS A 223 19.35 4.54 6.44
N ILE A 224 18.33 4.18 7.23
CA ILE A 224 18.43 4.10 8.69
C ILE A 224 19.52 3.12 9.09
N CYS A 225 19.55 1.91 8.50
CA CYS A 225 20.57 0.91 8.77
C CYS A 225 21.98 1.42 8.40
N THR A 226 22.11 2.20 7.31
CA THR A 226 23.38 2.80 6.92
C THR A 226 23.86 3.81 7.96
N LEU A 227 22.99 4.70 8.44
CA LEU A 227 23.33 5.69 9.45
C LEU A 227 23.58 5.09 10.84
N GLU A 228 23.01 3.93 11.15
CA GLU A 228 23.32 3.18 12.36
C GLU A 228 24.68 2.47 12.26
N LEU A 229 25.00 1.93 11.08
CA LEU A 229 26.28 1.27 10.82
C LEU A 229 27.44 2.26 10.77
N TYR A 230 27.19 3.46 10.23
CA TYR A 230 28.19 4.52 10.03
C TYR A 230 27.68 5.84 10.65
N PRO A 231 27.76 6.01 11.99
CA PRO A 231 27.15 7.15 12.69
C PRO A 231 27.67 8.53 12.26
N TRP A 232 28.90 8.62 11.78
CA TRP A 232 29.50 9.87 11.29
C TRP A 232 28.81 10.43 10.04
N LEU A 233 28.11 9.59 9.28
CA LEU A 233 27.36 10.01 8.10
C LEU A 233 26.12 10.86 8.40
N LYS A 234 25.71 10.98 9.67
CA LYS A 234 24.53 11.78 10.05
C LYS A 234 24.73 13.28 9.81
N GLU A 235 25.96 13.73 9.81
CA GLU A 235 26.34 15.13 9.59
C GLU A 235 26.85 15.38 8.15
N GLU A 236 26.98 14.32 7.35
CA GLU A 236 27.52 14.38 6.00
C GLU A 236 26.43 14.69 4.96
N LYS A 237 26.90 15.14 3.77
CA LYS A 237 26.02 15.37 2.64
C LYS A 237 25.43 14.05 2.12
N SER A 238 24.24 14.13 1.56
CA SER A 238 23.50 12.97 1.04
C SER A 238 24.31 12.07 0.08
N GLN A 239 25.21 12.65 -0.72
CA GLN A 239 26.04 11.88 -1.67
C GLN A 239 27.03 10.93 -0.98
N ASP A 240 27.52 11.28 0.19
CA ASP A 240 28.46 10.44 0.94
C ASP A 240 27.75 9.26 1.57
N VAL A 241 26.52 9.45 2.04
CA VAL A 241 25.68 8.36 2.57
C VAL A 241 25.46 7.27 1.50
N LEU A 242 25.24 7.68 0.25
CA LEU A 242 24.98 6.73 -0.86
C LEU A 242 26.16 5.77 -1.14
N ARG A 243 27.40 6.17 -0.84
CA ARG A 243 28.57 5.31 -1.02
C ARG A 243 28.59 4.11 -0.07
N TYR A 244 27.92 4.22 1.08
CA TYR A 244 27.91 3.21 2.15
C TYR A 244 26.60 2.41 2.19
N MET A 245 25.67 2.65 1.25
CA MET A 245 24.34 2.05 1.25
C MET A 245 24.31 0.53 1.17
N ASP A 246 25.32 -0.11 0.55
CA ASP A 246 25.32 -1.57 0.39
C ASP A 246 25.30 -2.30 1.73
N GLY A 247 25.99 -1.77 2.75
CA GLY A 247 25.96 -2.27 4.13
C GLY A 247 24.57 -2.15 4.76
N GLY A 248 23.94 -0.99 4.60
CA GLY A 248 22.60 -0.74 5.10
C GLY A 248 21.52 -1.60 4.40
N VAL A 249 21.64 -1.79 3.09
CA VAL A 249 20.78 -2.69 2.31
C VAL A 249 20.91 -4.13 2.80
N ALA A 250 22.14 -4.60 3.09
CA ALA A 250 22.36 -5.96 3.60
C ALA A 250 21.67 -6.18 4.95
N ILE A 251 21.78 -5.22 5.88
CA ILE A 251 21.11 -5.26 7.19
C ILE A 251 19.58 -5.19 7.01
N ALA A 252 19.08 -4.29 6.17
CA ALA A 252 17.65 -4.16 5.89
C ALA A 252 17.06 -5.46 5.31
N ARG A 253 17.81 -6.18 4.46
CA ARG A 253 17.42 -7.53 3.97
C ARG A 253 17.29 -8.53 5.11
N GLN A 254 18.29 -8.60 6.02
CA GLN A 254 18.23 -9.51 7.17
C GLN A 254 17.01 -9.22 8.08
N ILE A 255 16.72 -7.94 8.32
CA ILE A 255 15.53 -7.51 9.09
C ILE A 255 14.25 -7.97 8.37
N THR A 256 14.18 -7.76 7.07
CA THR A 256 13.03 -8.11 6.24
C THR A 256 12.79 -9.62 6.21
N ASP A 257 13.85 -10.42 6.09
CA ASP A 257 13.77 -11.89 6.08
C ASP A 257 13.31 -12.44 7.44
N LYS A 258 13.83 -11.88 8.55
CA LYS A 258 13.35 -12.21 9.90
C LYS A 258 11.87 -11.85 10.09
N TYR A 259 11.45 -10.69 9.56
CA TYR A 259 10.06 -10.26 9.61
C TYR A 259 9.16 -11.19 8.79
N GLU A 260 9.60 -11.57 7.60
CA GLU A 260 8.91 -12.51 6.72
C GLU A 260 8.73 -13.88 7.39
N SER A 261 9.75 -14.40 8.04
CA SER A 261 9.67 -15.69 8.76
C SER A 261 8.59 -15.65 9.85
N LYS A 262 8.49 -14.55 10.60
CA LYS A 262 7.42 -14.35 11.58
C LYS A 262 6.04 -14.21 10.90
N LEU A 263 5.98 -13.54 9.75
CA LEU A 263 4.75 -13.40 8.97
C LEU A 263 4.27 -14.76 8.47
N GLN A 264 5.15 -15.60 7.93
CA GLN A 264 4.85 -16.94 7.47
C GLN A 264 4.28 -17.83 8.60
N SER A 265 4.81 -17.70 9.82
CA SER A 265 4.26 -18.43 10.98
C SER A 265 2.83 -18.02 11.34
N ARG A 266 2.44 -16.76 11.03
CA ARG A 266 1.06 -16.29 11.22
C ARG A 266 0.15 -16.71 10.07
N ILE A 267 0.63 -16.70 8.82
CA ILE A 267 -0.12 -17.15 7.64
C ILE A 267 -0.49 -18.64 7.79
N LYS A 268 0.43 -19.48 8.27
CA LYS A 268 0.16 -20.91 8.52
C LYS A 268 -0.99 -21.19 9.51
N LYS A 269 -1.40 -20.18 10.29
CA LYS A 269 -2.53 -20.28 11.22
C LYS A 269 -3.88 -19.95 10.60
N LEU A 270 -3.90 -19.51 9.33
CA LEU A 270 -5.14 -19.37 8.56
C LEU A 270 -5.70 -20.76 8.15
N PRO A 271 -6.98 -20.85 7.78
CA PRO A 271 -7.51 -22.03 7.10
C PRO A 271 -6.62 -22.36 5.90
N ARG A 272 -6.35 -23.66 5.68
CA ARG A 272 -5.35 -24.17 4.72
C ARG A 272 -5.43 -23.48 3.36
N GLN A 273 -6.63 -23.30 2.85
CA GLN A 273 -6.85 -22.71 1.54
C GLN A 273 -6.54 -21.21 1.49
N ASN A 274 -6.96 -20.47 2.52
CA ASN A 274 -6.63 -19.04 2.63
C ASN A 274 -5.12 -18.85 2.83
N ALA A 275 -4.47 -19.74 3.61
CA ALA A 275 -3.01 -19.71 3.77
C ALA A 275 -2.28 -19.92 2.44
N ALA A 276 -2.72 -20.85 1.61
CA ALA A 276 -2.17 -21.07 0.27
C ALA A 276 -2.36 -19.84 -0.62
N ALA A 277 -3.58 -19.33 -0.71
CA ALA A 277 -3.90 -18.15 -1.53
C ALA A 277 -3.14 -16.89 -1.07
N VAL A 278 -3.00 -16.68 0.24
CA VAL A 278 -2.19 -15.55 0.78
C VAL A 278 -0.72 -15.72 0.45
N ASN A 279 -0.18 -16.96 0.51
CA ASN A 279 1.20 -17.24 0.10
C ASN A 279 1.43 -16.98 -1.39
N ASP A 280 0.46 -17.26 -2.27
CA ASP A 280 0.53 -16.90 -3.68
C ASP A 280 0.64 -15.39 -3.88
N ILE A 281 -0.08 -14.59 -3.07
CA ILE A 281 0.05 -13.12 -3.10
C ILE A 281 1.42 -12.67 -2.58
N VAL A 282 1.93 -13.26 -1.51
CA VAL A 282 3.28 -12.96 -0.99
C VAL A 282 4.33 -13.28 -2.05
N ASN A 283 4.23 -14.43 -2.73
CA ASN A 283 5.14 -14.82 -3.81
C ASN A 283 5.01 -13.88 -5.03
N TYR A 284 3.78 -13.49 -5.38
CA TYR A 284 3.53 -12.49 -6.44
C TYR A 284 4.18 -11.14 -6.13
N ILE A 285 4.12 -10.68 -4.88
CA ILE A 285 4.82 -9.46 -4.44
C ILE A 285 6.32 -9.64 -4.62
N LYS A 286 6.91 -10.76 -4.17
CA LYS A 286 8.34 -11.07 -4.31
C LYS A 286 8.83 -11.03 -5.76
N SER A 287 8.09 -11.65 -6.67
CA SER A 287 8.45 -11.71 -8.10
C SER A 287 8.26 -10.37 -8.82
N SER A 288 7.52 -9.47 -8.21
CA SER A 288 7.16 -8.16 -8.75
C SER A 288 7.99 -7.02 -8.14
N SER A 289 8.75 -7.33 -7.09
CA SER A 289 9.71 -6.46 -6.39
C SER A 289 11.12 -6.81 -6.86
#